data_a852d0a09842776a3b39ff77b82f9f67
#
_entry.id   a852d0a09842776a3b39ff77b82f9f67
#
_cell.length_a   1.000
_cell.length_b   1.000
_cell.length_c   1.000
_cell.angle_alpha   90.00
_cell.angle_beta   90.00
_cell.angle_gamma   90.00
#
_symmetry.space_group_name_H-M   'P 1'
#
loop_
_entity.id
_entity.type
_entity.pdbx_description
1 polymer ?
#
loop_
_entity_poly.entity_id
_entity_poly.type
_entity_poly.pdbx_seq_one_letter_code
_entity_poly.pdbx_strand_id
1 'polypeptide(L)'
;TLATNDIRLIVDGHSMQPHGPKISPTPGVPRPAITLMTCSDENGQALKAGGHTSISPEVTNVVMGLLEKHFAPIIGKSTTVPHEIALNQPWSHDELSYRYSDPTRKNAVPAFGIEFNHALYLIYQDGKELPNEPVIQQLNSAFQNFLREVVTKI
;
A
#
# COMPACT_ATOMS: atom_id res chain seq x y z
N THR A 1 -4.07 12.80 21.00
CA THR A 1 -2.81 12.07 21.30
C THR A 1 -3.18 10.63 21.55
N LEU A 2 -2.92 9.73 20.60
CA LEU A 2 -3.03 8.30 20.84
C LEU A 2 -2.02 7.93 21.93
N ALA A 3 -2.47 7.22 22.96
CA ALA A 3 -1.59 6.61 23.95
C ALA A 3 -0.77 5.53 23.21
N THR A 4 0.49 5.82 22.94
CA THR A 4 1.34 5.04 22.02
C THR A 4 1.89 3.75 22.61
N ASN A 5 1.51 3.39 23.82
CA ASN A 5 2.14 2.27 24.53
C ASN A 5 1.76 0.88 24.00
N ASP A 6 0.75 0.79 23.12
CA ASP A 6 0.25 -0.50 22.57
C ASP A 6 0.21 -0.56 21.04
N ILE A 7 0.66 0.50 20.34
CA ILE A 7 0.69 0.50 18.88
C ILE A 7 1.94 -0.26 18.41
N ARG A 8 1.73 -1.35 17.69
CA ARG A 8 2.81 -2.20 17.16
C ARG A 8 3.13 -1.93 15.68
N LEU A 9 2.14 -1.40 14.95
CA LEU A 9 2.22 -1.16 13.52
C LEU A 9 1.26 -0.05 13.13
N ILE A 10 1.65 0.76 12.15
CA ILE A 10 0.77 1.72 11.49
C ILE A 10 0.65 1.31 10.02
N VAL A 11 -0.58 1.25 9.53
CA VAL A 11 -0.88 1.05 8.11
C VAL A 11 -1.66 2.25 7.62
N ASP A 12 -1.08 2.98 6.67
CA ASP A 12 -1.73 4.13 6.03
C ASP A 12 -2.36 3.70 4.70
N GLY A 13 -3.68 3.77 4.65
CA GLY A 13 -4.47 3.30 3.50
C GLY A 13 -4.84 4.44 2.57
N HIS A 14 -4.47 4.31 1.30
CA HIS A 14 -4.73 5.27 0.25
C HIS A 14 -5.46 4.66 -0.95
N SER A 15 -5.87 5.51 -1.86
CA SER A 15 -6.51 5.14 -3.11
C SER A 15 -5.89 5.92 -4.25
N MET A 16 -5.49 5.24 -5.31
CA MET A 16 -4.87 5.85 -6.49
C MET A 16 -5.74 5.73 -7.73
N GLN A 17 -5.62 6.72 -8.63
CA GLN A 17 -6.21 6.64 -9.96
C GLN A 17 -5.54 5.54 -10.80
N PRO A 18 -6.26 4.91 -11.76
CA PRO A 18 -5.74 3.78 -12.54
C PRO A 18 -4.60 4.15 -13.49
N HIS A 19 -4.47 5.42 -13.84
CA HIS A 19 -3.42 5.95 -14.70
C HIS A 19 -2.78 7.18 -14.09
N GLY A 20 -1.54 7.44 -14.43
CA GLY A 20 -0.84 8.66 -14.04
C GLY A 20 -1.59 9.91 -14.53
N PRO A 21 -1.97 10.85 -13.65
CA PRO A 21 -2.57 12.12 -14.07
C PRO A 21 -1.59 12.96 -14.90
N LYS A 22 -2.10 13.94 -15.65
CA LYS A 22 -1.27 14.79 -16.55
C LYS A 22 -0.10 15.47 -15.86
N ILE A 23 -0.21 15.75 -14.57
CA ILE A 23 0.83 16.42 -13.76
C ILE A 23 1.79 15.45 -13.09
N SER A 24 1.60 14.13 -13.23
CA SER A 24 2.51 13.14 -12.64
C SER A 24 3.78 12.96 -13.47
N PRO A 25 4.85 12.42 -12.88
CA PRO A 25 6.06 12.06 -13.64
C PRO A 25 5.81 11.02 -14.75
N THR A 26 4.71 10.27 -14.67
CA THR A 26 4.31 9.21 -15.60
C THR A 26 2.88 9.41 -16.10
N PRO A 27 2.60 10.46 -16.91
CA PRO A 27 1.24 10.73 -17.39
C PRO A 27 0.70 9.59 -18.26
N GLY A 28 -0.53 9.14 -18.00
CA GLY A 28 -1.20 8.11 -18.78
C GLY A 28 -0.66 6.69 -18.59
N VAL A 29 0.41 6.49 -17.84
CA VAL A 29 0.95 5.15 -17.56
C VAL A 29 0.00 4.40 -16.62
N PRO A 30 -0.40 3.15 -16.95
CA PRO A 30 -1.19 2.31 -16.06
C PRO A 30 -0.47 2.09 -14.72
N ARG A 31 -1.23 2.11 -13.64
CA ARG A 31 -0.72 1.90 -12.29
C ARG A 31 -1.03 0.49 -11.81
N PRO A 32 -0.19 -0.11 -10.94
CA PRO A 32 -0.43 -1.42 -10.38
C PRO A 32 -1.78 -1.49 -9.65
N ALA A 33 -2.27 -2.70 -9.41
CA ALA A 33 -3.49 -2.91 -8.65
C ALA A 33 -3.36 -2.46 -7.19
N ILE A 34 -2.21 -2.79 -6.59
CA ILE A 34 -1.86 -2.39 -5.22
C ILE A 34 -0.39 -1.96 -5.20
N THR A 35 -0.09 -0.93 -4.42
CA THR A 35 1.29 -0.50 -4.15
C THR A 35 1.55 -0.52 -2.66
N LEU A 36 2.65 -1.16 -2.24
CA LEU A 36 3.22 -1.03 -0.91
C LEU A 36 4.27 0.08 -0.93
N MET A 37 4.18 1.03 0.00
CA MET A 37 5.13 2.13 0.17
C MET A 37 5.88 1.96 1.48
N THR A 38 7.21 1.87 1.41
CA THR A 38 8.08 1.57 2.56
C THR A 38 9.16 2.63 2.80
N CYS A 39 9.08 3.76 2.10
CA CYS A 39 10.07 4.85 2.16
C CYS A 39 11.49 4.36 1.81
N SER A 40 11.58 3.36 0.92
CA SER A 40 12.85 2.80 0.43
C SER A 40 12.95 2.86 -1.09
N ASP A 41 14.14 2.69 -1.60
CA ASP A 41 14.39 2.40 -3.01
C ASP A 41 14.04 0.94 -3.37
N GLU A 42 14.31 0.56 -4.60
CA GLU A 42 14.08 -0.80 -5.11
C GLU A 42 14.95 -1.87 -4.43
N ASN A 43 16.04 -1.48 -3.77
CA ASN A 43 16.95 -2.36 -3.03
C ASN A 43 16.64 -2.39 -1.53
N GLY A 44 15.56 -1.74 -1.09
CA GLY A 44 15.19 -1.64 0.32
C GLY A 44 16.05 -0.67 1.13
N GLN A 45 16.82 0.22 0.46
CA GLN A 45 17.64 1.23 1.13
C GLN A 45 16.90 2.54 1.29
N ALA A 46 17.27 3.32 2.30
CA ALA A 46 16.67 4.64 2.51
C ALA A 46 16.84 5.54 1.28
N LEU A 47 15.81 6.27 0.91
CA LEU A 47 15.77 7.15 -0.28
C LEU A 47 16.80 8.30 -0.25
N LYS A 48 17.30 8.64 0.93
CA LYS A 48 18.29 9.71 1.13
C LYS A 48 19.37 9.25 2.08
N ALA A 49 20.58 9.71 1.87
CA ALA A 49 21.69 9.50 2.80
C ALA A 49 21.31 10.05 4.21
N GLY A 50 21.49 9.23 5.24
CA GLY A 50 21.09 9.54 6.60
C GLY A 50 19.58 9.46 6.88
N GLY A 51 18.78 9.07 5.90
CA GLY A 51 17.37 8.75 6.09
C GLY A 51 17.16 7.34 6.65
N HIS A 52 15.91 6.93 6.74
CA HIS A 52 15.53 5.58 7.16
C HIS A 52 14.43 5.03 6.25
N THR A 53 14.22 3.72 6.30
CA THR A 53 13.06 3.03 5.72
C THR A 53 11.97 2.94 6.77
N SER A 54 10.70 2.91 6.35
CA SER A 54 9.59 2.87 7.30
C SER A 54 9.35 1.49 7.91
N ILE A 55 9.81 0.43 7.23
CA ILE A 55 9.93 -0.94 7.72
C ILE A 55 11.21 -1.57 7.17
N SER A 56 11.72 -2.63 7.83
CA SER A 56 12.93 -3.33 7.36
C SER A 56 12.67 -4.12 6.07
N PRO A 57 13.73 -4.49 5.31
CA PRO A 57 13.59 -5.35 4.13
C PRO A 57 12.93 -6.71 4.45
N GLU A 58 13.23 -7.29 5.61
CA GLU A 58 12.64 -8.56 6.04
C GLU A 58 11.14 -8.42 6.26
N VAL A 59 10.71 -7.35 6.93
CA VAL A 59 9.29 -7.03 7.12
C VAL A 59 8.63 -6.71 5.78
N THR A 60 9.30 -5.99 4.89
CA THR A 60 8.80 -5.71 3.52
C THR A 60 8.48 -7.01 2.78
N ASN A 61 9.39 -7.99 2.81
CA ASN A 61 9.18 -9.28 2.15
C ASN A 61 7.99 -10.05 2.75
N VAL A 62 7.82 -10.02 4.07
CA VAL A 62 6.67 -10.62 4.75
C VAL A 62 5.37 -9.94 4.32
N VAL A 63 5.34 -8.62 4.32
CA VAL A 63 4.15 -7.84 3.94
C VAL A 63 3.79 -8.05 2.46
N MET A 64 4.77 -8.03 1.55
CA MET A 64 4.55 -8.32 0.12
C MET A 64 3.97 -9.72 -0.09
N GLY A 65 4.54 -10.76 0.55
CA GLY A 65 4.01 -12.13 0.46
C GLY A 65 2.58 -12.26 1.01
N LEU A 66 2.23 -11.48 2.02
CA LEU A 66 0.85 -11.44 2.55
C LEU A 66 -0.10 -10.68 1.62
N LEU A 67 0.34 -9.59 1.00
CA LEU A 67 -0.45 -8.90 -0.03
C LEU A 67 -0.76 -9.84 -1.20
N GLU A 68 0.26 -10.53 -1.72
CA GLU A 68 0.05 -11.55 -2.77
C GLU A 68 -0.94 -12.63 -2.34
N LYS A 69 -0.75 -13.21 -1.16
CA LYS A 69 -1.62 -14.26 -0.61
C LYS A 69 -3.10 -13.85 -0.58
N HIS A 70 -3.38 -12.64 -0.08
CA HIS A 70 -4.75 -12.22 0.19
C HIS A 70 -5.42 -11.52 -0.99
N PHE A 71 -4.67 -10.82 -1.84
CA PHE A 71 -5.25 -9.98 -2.88
C PHE A 71 -5.08 -10.51 -4.30
N ALA A 72 -4.05 -11.32 -4.61
CA ALA A 72 -3.88 -11.86 -5.96
C ALA A 72 -5.12 -12.62 -6.49
N PRO A 73 -5.88 -13.39 -5.67
CA PRO A 73 -7.09 -14.05 -6.15
C PRO A 73 -8.22 -13.08 -6.56
N ILE A 74 -8.21 -11.86 -6.02
CA ILE A 74 -9.19 -10.80 -6.36
C ILE A 74 -8.70 -10.05 -7.60
N ILE A 75 -7.43 -9.62 -7.57
CA ILE A 75 -6.78 -8.89 -8.66
C ILE A 75 -6.80 -9.69 -9.95
N GLY A 76 -6.49 -10.98 -9.90
CA GLY A 76 -6.46 -11.88 -11.06
C GLY A 76 -7.80 -12.04 -11.78
N LYS A 77 -8.91 -11.61 -11.20
CA LYS A 77 -10.23 -11.55 -11.82
C LYS A 77 -10.55 -10.20 -12.44
N SER A 78 -9.74 -9.17 -12.17
CA SER A 78 -9.96 -7.83 -12.72
C SER A 78 -9.57 -7.80 -14.19
N THR A 79 -10.35 -7.07 -14.98
CA THR A 79 -10.03 -6.75 -16.38
C THR A 79 -9.66 -5.28 -16.56
N THR A 80 -9.64 -4.51 -15.48
CA THR A 80 -9.54 -3.05 -15.49
C THR A 80 -8.22 -2.50 -14.98
N VAL A 81 -7.43 -3.33 -14.28
CA VAL A 81 -6.13 -2.96 -13.73
C VAL A 81 -5.06 -3.99 -14.08
N PRO A 82 -3.78 -3.60 -14.14
CA PRO A 82 -2.67 -4.55 -14.18
C PRO A 82 -2.73 -5.51 -12.97
N HIS A 83 -2.43 -6.79 -13.19
CA HIS A 83 -2.43 -7.81 -12.13
C HIS A 83 -1.12 -7.76 -11.32
N GLU A 84 -0.75 -6.58 -10.88
CA GLU A 84 0.52 -6.35 -10.19
C GLU A 84 0.29 -5.80 -8.79
N ILE A 85 1.03 -6.37 -7.83
CA ILE A 85 1.24 -5.79 -6.51
C ILE A 85 2.68 -5.28 -6.51
N ALA A 86 2.85 -3.97 -6.53
CA ALA A 86 4.15 -3.33 -6.69
C ALA A 86 4.72 -2.86 -5.35
N LEU A 87 6.03 -2.86 -5.25
CA LEU A 87 6.77 -2.22 -4.17
C LEU A 87 7.26 -0.86 -4.63
N ASN A 88 6.89 0.20 -3.89
CA ASN A 88 7.40 1.55 -4.09
C ASN A 88 7.19 2.14 -5.50
N GLN A 89 6.10 1.75 -6.19
CA GLN A 89 5.75 2.24 -7.52
C GLN A 89 4.26 2.59 -7.59
N PRO A 90 3.89 3.76 -8.11
CA PRO A 90 4.74 4.85 -8.62
C PRO A 90 5.32 5.74 -7.52
N TRP A 91 4.99 5.50 -6.25
CA TRP A 91 5.49 6.25 -5.11
C TRP A 91 6.18 5.33 -4.12
N SER A 92 7.30 5.78 -3.63
CA SER A 92 8.09 5.09 -2.60
C SER A 92 7.95 5.74 -1.23
N HIS A 93 7.49 6.99 -1.18
CA HIS A 93 7.42 7.78 0.04
C HIS A 93 5.98 8.00 0.48
N ASP A 94 5.73 7.72 1.75
CA ASP A 94 4.53 8.06 2.49
C ASP A 94 4.95 8.83 3.74
N GLU A 95 4.52 10.07 3.83
CA GLU A 95 4.94 11.01 4.88
C GLU A 95 4.54 10.52 6.28
N LEU A 96 3.35 9.93 6.40
CA LEU A 96 2.87 9.43 7.69
C LEU A 96 3.71 8.24 8.14
N SER A 97 3.93 7.28 7.27
CA SER A 97 4.78 6.11 7.55
C SER A 97 6.21 6.52 7.87
N TYR A 98 6.80 7.43 7.09
CA TYR A 98 8.14 7.95 7.32
C TYR A 98 8.26 8.62 8.69
N ARG A 99 7.29 9.46 9.04
CA ARG A 99 7.28 10.19 10.31
C ARG A 99 7.17 9.30 11.54
N TYR A 100 6.32 8.28 11.49
CA TYR A 100 6.08 7.41 12.65
C TYR A 100 7.16 6.34 12.83
N SER A 101 7.84 5.95 11.77
CA SER A 101 8.94 4.97 11.80
C SER A 101 10.31 5.59 12.08
N ASP A 102 10.43 6.91 12.25
CA ASP A 102 11.68 7.61 12.49
C ASP A 102 12.38 7.06 13.76
N PRO A 103 13.54 6.38 13.61
CA PRO A 103 14.24 5.73 14.72
C PRO A 103 14.80 6.70 15.78
N THR A 104 14.85 7.99 15.47
CA THR A 104 15.26 9.02 16.43
C THR A 104 14.15 9.39 17.42
N ARG A 105 12.92 8.96 17.15
CA ARG A 105 11.76 9.21 18.02
C ARG A 105 11.65 8.15 19.12
N LYS A 106 11.36 8.61 20.34
CA LYS A 106 11.20 7.73 21.50
C LYS A 106 10.15 6.60 21.29
N ASN A 107 9.14 6.86 20.49
CA ASN A 107 8.02 5.94 20.23
C ASN A 107 7.93 5.65 18.73
N ALA A 108 9.07 5.36 18.08
CA ALA A 108 9.07 4.92 16.69
C ALA A 108 8.30 3.58 16.58
N VAL A 109 7.46 3.49 15.57
CA VAL A 109 6.64 2.31 15.29
C VAL A 109 6.80 1.95 13.82
N PRO A 110 7.02 0.68 13.45
CA PRO A 110 6.99 0.27 12.06
C PRO A 110 5.72 0.76 11.37
N ALA A 111 5.86 1.32 10.17
CA ALA A 111 4.73 1.88 9.44
C ALA A 111 4.91 1.67 7.93
N PHE A 112 3.82 1.51 7.19
CA PHE A 112 3.86 1.48 5.74
C PHE A 112 2.57 2.00 5.12
N GLY A 113 2.68 2.54 3.92
CA GLY A 113 1.52 2.95 3.13
C GLY A 113 1.07 1.84 2.19
N ILE A 114 -0.23 1.74 1.96
CA ILE A 114 -0.83 0.89 0.92
C ILE A 114 -1.74 1.74 0.04
N GLU A 115 -1.48 1.71 -1.27
CA GLU A 115 -2.35 2.32 -2.28
C GLU A 115 -3.16 1.25 -3.01
N PHE A 116 -4.47 1.40 -3.04
CA PHE A 116 -5.38 0.59 -3.85
C PHE A 116 -5.78 1.34 -5.12
N ASN A 117 -5.59 0.71 -6.27
CA ASN A 117 -6.09 1.26 -7.52
C ASN A 117 -7.62 1.26 -7.53
N HIS A 118 -8.24 2.43 -7.68
CA HIS A 118 -9.70 2.52 -7.54
C HIS A 118 -10.46 1.81 -8.67
N ALA A 119 -9.85 1.53 -9.82
CA ALA A 119 -10.47 0.69 -10.85
C ALA A 119 -10.63 -0.78 -10.44
N LEU A 120 -10.07 -1.22 -9.30
CA LEU A 120 -10.41 -2.52 -8.70
C LEU A 120 -11.84 -2.56 -8.19
N TYR A 121 -12.33 -1.47 -7.62
CA TYR A 121 -13.58 -1.41 -6.86
C TYR A 121 -14.56 -0.34 -7.33
N LEU A 122 -14.19 0.45 -8.35
CA LEU A 122 -15.10 1.33 -9.04
C LEU A 122 -15.32 0.85 -10.47
N ILE A 123 -16.55 0.99 -10.95
CA ILE A 123 -16.93 0.79 -12.35
C ILE A 123 -17.31 2.12 -12.96
N TYR A 124 -16.92 2.33 -14.22
CA TYR A 124 -17.26 3.54 -14.95
C TYR A 124 -18.50 3.27 -15.82
N GLN A 125 -19.61 3.91 -15.51
CA GLN A 125 -20.87 3.76 -16.24
C GLN A 125 -21.55 5.13 -16.43
N ASP A 126 -21.97 5.44 -17.65
CA ASP A 126 -22.68 6.68 -18.00
C ASP A 126 -21.95 7.97 -17.54
N GLY A 127 -20.62 7.97 -17.65
CA GLY A 127 -19.79 9.09 -17.25
C GLY A 127 -19.60 9.26 -15.73
N LYS A 128 -19.98 8.26 -14.93
CA LYS A 128 -19.86 8.26 -13.48
C LYS A 128 -19.07 7.07 -12.97
N GLU A 129 -18.34 7.28 -11.89
CA GLU A 129 -17.73 6.21 -11.11
C GLU A 129 -18.76 5.71 -10.08
N LEU A 130 -19.02 4.41 -10.12
CA LEU A 130 -19.97 3.73 -9.23
C LEU A 130 -19.24 2.64 -8.46
N PRO A 131 -19.59 2.40 -7.18
CA PRO A 131 -18.97 1.34 -6.39
C PRO A 131 -19.33 -0.05 -6.92
N ASN A 132 -18.34 -0.92 -6.99
CA ASN A 132 -18.51 -2.35 -7.24
C ASN A 132 -18.62 -3.07 -5.89
N GLU A 133 -19.82 -3.04 -5.31
CA GLU A 133 -20.07 -3.56 -3.96
C GLU A 133 -19.56 -4.99 -3.72
N PRO A 134 -19.75 -5.97 -4.65
CA PRO A 134 -19.23 -7.31 -4.47
C PRO A 134 -17.70 -7.35 -4.34
N VAL A 135 -16.98 -6.54 -5.12
CA VAL A 135 -15.51 -6.47 -5.07
C VAL A 135 -15.06 -5.73 -3.81
N ILE A 136 -15.75 -4.66 -3.41
CA ILE A 136 -15.47 -3.93 -2.16
C ILE A 136 -15.57 -4.88 -0.96
N GLN A 137 -16.59 -5.72 -0.90
CA GLN A 137 -16.74 -6.71 0.18
C GLN A 137 -15.61 -7.74 0.19
N GLN A 138 -15.17 -8.21 -0.99
CA GLN A 138 -14.02 -9.13 -1.10
C GLN A 138 -12.72 -8.46 -0.64
N LEU A 139 -12.46 -7.22 -1.10
CA LEU A 139 -11.28 -6.45 -0.68
C LEU A 139 -11.26 -6.19 0.83
N ASN A 140 -12.41 -5.82 1.41
CA ASN A 140 -12.52 -5.62 2.85
C ASN A 140 -12.21 -6.90 3.64
N SER A 141 -12.73 -8.03 3.21
CA SER A 141 -12.47 -9.34 3.85
C SER A 141 -11.00 -9.72 3.72
N ALA A 142 -10.40 -9.53 2.54
CA ALA A 142 -8.99 -9.78 2.30
C ALA A 142 -8.12 -8.86 3.16
N PHE A 143 -8.45 -7.59 3.28
CA PHE A 143 -7.71 -6.61 4.08
C PHE A 143 -7.75 -6.94 5.57
N GLN A 144 -8.90 -7.32 6.09
CA GLN A 144 -9.01 -7.76 7.49
C GLN A 144 -8.14 -9.00 7.79
N ASN A 145 -8.14 -9.99 6.88
CA ASN A 145 -7.32 -11.19 7.02
C ASN A 145 -5.83 -10.87 6.91
N PHE A 146 -5.46 -10.02 5.95
CA PHE A 146 -4.11 -9.49 5.80
C PHE A 146 -3.63 -8.82 7.09
N LEU A 147 -4.39 -7.87 7.66
CA LEU A 147 -4.01 -7.18 8.89
C LEU A 147 -3.81 -8.14 10.07
N ARG A 148 -4.71 -9.13 10.24
CA ARG A 148 -4.57 -10.13 11.30
C ARG A 148 -3.26 -10.93 11.17
N GLU A 149 -2.89 -11.33 9.95
CA GLU A 149 -1.64 -12.06 9.72
C GLU A 149 -0.40 -11.18 9.87
N VAL A 150 -0.43 -9.95 9.37
CA VAL A 150 0.68 -9.00 9.52
C VAL A 150 1.03 -8.83 10.99
N VAL A 151 0.04 -8.49 11.84
CA VAL A 151 0.26 -8.25 13.30
C VAL A 151 0.83 -9.48 14.02
N THR A 152 0.62 -10.68 13.50
CA THR A 152 1.17 -11.91 14.12
C THR A 152 2.57 -12.26 13.63
N LYS A 153 3.03 -11.68 12.52
CA LYS A 153 4.30 -12.03 11.86
C LYS A 153 5.39 -10.99 12.02
N ILE A 154 5.02 -9.78 12.40
CA ILE A 154 5.93 -8.65 12.68
C ILE A 154 5.65 -8.07 14.10
#